data_a8a142fa887ef092b882aaed34ff857d
#
_entry.id   a8a142fa887ef092b882aaed34ff857d
#
_cell.length_a   1.000
_cell.length_b   1.000
_cell.length_c   1.000
_cell.angle_alpha   90.00
_cell.angle_beta   90.00
_cell.angle_gamma   90.00
#
_symmetry.space_group_name_H-M   'P 1'
#
loop_
_entity.id
_entity.type
_entity.pdbx_description
1 polymer ?
#
loop_
_entity_poly.entity_id
_entity_poly.type
_entity_poly.pdbx_seq_one_letter_code
_entity_poly.pdbx_strand_id
1 'polypeptide(L)'
;MFEFQGLHDPLFLTLYAVAGCLALVAALYLLFRRHNAVTPDVRSSLVLRRWTAAFLLAAALSHVWWLVLGTVWMTDDWLVRTILVIMLDHSTLVPLVMLVLLSMLQDRRRPLWLWLLVQVPVVTFGIMGIVRSDWFYGYTLPHWWQLGTIAVFVIYYVFALRRYGRWLRDNYADLENKEVWQSLAFALVFFAIYSLYTSNMGEMMREYLSQVLTLVIIGFLVWRVETLQELESEEDMET
;
A
#
# COMPACT_ATOMS: atom_id res chain seq x y z
N MET A 1 12.03 23.48 10.00
CA MET A 1 13.25 22.72 9.79
C MET A 1 12.86 21.26 9.89
N PHE A 2 12.71 20.55 8.76
CA PHE A 2 12.57 19.10 8.77
C PHE A 2 13.97 18.54 8.99
N GLU A 3 14.47 18.65 10.20
CA GLU A 3 15.51 17.74 10.62
C GLU A 3 14.82 16.40 10.80
N PHE A 4 15.27 15.40 10.09
CA PHE A 4 14.90 14.02 10.32
C PHE A 4 15.44 13.68 11.72
N GLN A 5 14.69 13.99 12.77
CA GLN A 5 15.14 13.85 14.16
C GLN A 5 15.54 12.41 14.44
N GLY A 6 14.91 11.46 13.76
CA GLY A 6 15.22 10.06 13.83
C GLY A 6 16.62 9.67 13.32
N LEU A 7 17.32 10.51 12.52
CA LEU A 7 18.70 10.19 12.10
C LEU A 7 19.71 10.13 13.26
N HIS A 8 19.40 10.76 14.37
CA HIS A 8 20.22 10.75 15.58
C HIS A 8 19.76 9.68 16.60
N ASP A 9 18.68 8.97 16.32
CA ASP A 9 18.15 7.92 17.17
C ASP A 9 18.51 6.54 16.61
N PRO A 10 19.44 5.80 17.26
CA PRO A 10 19.87 4.48 16.78
C PRO A 10 18.73 3.45 16.72
N LEU A 11 17.76 3.55 17.63
CA LEU A 11 16.61 2.64 17.66
C LEU A 11 15.70 2.87 16.44
N PHE A 12 15.40 4.14 16.15
CA PHE A 12 14.63 4.49 14.96
C PHE A 12 15.33 4.04 13.68
N LEU A 13 16.62 4.34 13.52
CA LEU A 13 17.39 3.92 12.33
C LEU A 13 17.41 2.39 12.17
N THR A 14 17.50 1.66 13.27
CA THR A 14 17.45 0.19 13.24
C THR A 14 16.08 -0.28 12.75
N LEU A 15 14.98 0.24 13.31
CA LEU A 15 13.63 -0.10 12.88
C LEU A 15 13.39 0.27 11.42
N TYR A 16 13.84 1.45 11.01
CA TYR A 16 13.73 1.94 9.64
C TYR A 16 14.45 1.02 8.65
N ALA A 17 15.70 0.67 8.93
CA ALA A 17 16.46 -0.25 8.11
C ALA A 17 15.85 -1.65 8.07
N VAL A 18 15.39 -2.17 9.21
CA VAL A 18 14.74 -3.49 9.29
C VAL A 18 13.44 -3.49 8.49
N ALA A 19 12.59 -2.46 8.60
CA ALA A 19 11.34 -2.38 7.86
C ALA A 19 11.58 -2.34 6.34
N GLY A 20 12.51 -1.49 5.87
CA GLY A 20 12.86 -1.42 4.45
C GLY A 20 13.48 -2.71 3.90
N CYS A 21 14.42 -3.33 4.65
CA CYS A 21 15.02 -4.60 4.27
C CYS A 21 14.00 -5.75 4.25
N LEU A 22 13.13 -5.85 5.24
CA LEU A 22 12.09 -6.88 5.28
C LEU A 22 11.09 -6.70 4.13
N ALA A 23 10.70 -5.47 3.80
CA ALA A 23 9.84 -5.20 2.65
C ALA A 23 10.50 -5.70 1.36
N LEU A 24 11.78 -5.40 1.15
CA LEU A 24 12.55 -5.87 -0.01
C LEU A 24 12.64 -7.41 -0.06
N VAL A 25 13.04 -8.04 1.05
CA VAL A 25 13.18 -9.51 1.12
C VAL A 25 11.82 -10.19 0.89
N ALA A 26 10.75 -9.68 1.47
CA ALA A 26 9.40 -10.20 1.27
C ALA A 26 8.93 -10.04 -0.19
N ALA A 27 9.24 -8.91 -0.84
CA ALA A 27 8.95 -8.70 -2.24
C ALA A 27 9.67 -9.70 -3.13
N LEU A 28 10.98 -9.89 -2.92
CA LEU A 28 11.78 -10.87 -3.67
C LEU A 28 11.30 -12.31 -3.42
N TYR A 29 10.96 -12.63 -2.17
CA TYR A 29 10.35 -13.90 -1.82
C TYR A 29 9.09 -14.17 -2.64
N LEU A 30 8.15 -13.23 -2.69
CA LEU A 30 6.91 -13.39 -3.44
C LEU A 30 7.11 -13.44 -4.96
N LEU A 31 8.14 -12.79 -5.50
CA LEU A 31 8.45 -12.81 -6.94
C LEU A 31 9.08 -14.12 -7.37
N PHE A 32 10.03 -14.65 -6.61
CA PHE A 32 10.84 -15.79 -7.03
C PHE A 32 10.30 -17.13 -6.55
N ARG A 33 9.64 -17.19 -5.41
CA ARG A 33 9.07 -18.42 -4.88
C ARG A 33 7.62 -18.61 -5.34
N ARG A 34 7.35 -19.71 -6.01
CA ARG A 34 6.00 -20.03 -6.54
C ARG A 34 5.15 -20.87 -5.59
N HIS A 35 5.79 -21.62 -4.67
CA HIS A 35 5.09 -22.47 -3.70
C HIS A 35 4.96 -21.77 -2.36
N ASN A 36 3.80 -21.92 -1.75
CA ASN A 36 3.54 -21.38 -0.42
C ASN A 36 4.37 -22.13 0.63
N ALA A 37 4.92 -21.40 1.62
CA ALA A 37 5.66 -22.00 2.73
C ALA A 37 4.76 -22.27 3.93
N VAL A 38 3.76 -21.42 4.15
CA VAL A 38 2.84 -21.51 5.31
C VAL A 38 1.77 -22.57 5.07
N THR A 39 1.21 -22.62 3.87
CA THR A 39 0.20 -23.61 3.45
C THR A 39 0.63 -24.25 2.12
N PRO A 40 1.48 -25.28 2.14
CA PRO A 40 2.03 -25.87 0.91
C PRO A 40 0.98 -26.45 -0.03
N ASP A 41 -0.17 -26.88 0.51
CA ASP A 41 -1.27 -27.47 -0.24
C ASP A 41 -2.15 -26.40 -0.94
N VAL A 42 -1.97 -25.12 -0.60
CA VAL A 42 -2.72 -24.01 -1.19
C VAL A 42 -1.87 -23.32 -2.24
N ARG A 43 -2.41 -23.13 -3.43
CA ARG A 43 -1.78 -22.34 -4.48
C ARG A 43 -2.41 -20.94 -4.49
N SER A 44 -1.58 -19.92 -4.37
CA SER A 44 -2.03 -18.53 -4.42
C SER A 44 -1.94 -17.95 -5.83
N SER A 45 -2.86 -17.03 -6.14
CA SER A 45 -2.93 -16.35 -7.43
C SER A 45 -1.64 -15.58 -7.76
N LEU A 46 -1.12 -15.78 -8.98
CA LEU A 46 0.04 -15.05 -9.48
C LEU A 46 -0.20 -13.54 -9.56
N VAL A 47 -1.43 -13.13 -9.83
CA VAL A 47 -1.81 -11.71 -9.90
C VAL A 47 -1.68 -11.08 -8.51
N LEU A 48 -2.20 -11.73 -7.48
CA LEU A 48 -2.08 -11.28 -6.09
C LEU A 48 -0.61 -11.20 -5.66
N ARG A 49 0.19 -12.24 -5.95
CA ARG A 49 1.63 -12.27 -5.61
C ARG A 49 2.39 -11.11 -6.26
N ARG A 50 2.13 -10.83 -7.54
CA ARG A 50 2.80 -9.75 -8.28
C ARG A 50 2.43 -8.36 -7.74
N TRP A 51 1.14 -8.10 -7.48
CA TRP A 51 0.74 -6.79 -6.93
C TRP A 51 1.24 -6.59 -5.51
N THR A 52 1.20 -7.63 -4.68
CA THR A 52 1.78 -7.56 -3.33
C THR A 52 3.29 -7.33 -3.37
N ALA A 53 4.01 -8.02 -4.25
CA ALA A 53 5.44 -7.78 -4.42
C ALA A 53 5.73 -6.36 -4.92
N ALA A 54 4.94 -5.84 -5.86
CA ALA A 54 5.08 -4.46 -6.34
C ALA A 54 4.84 -3.44 -5.21
N PHE A 55 3.83 -3.65 -4.36
CA PHE A 55 3.59 -2.82 -3.18
C PHE A 55 4.76 -2.86 -2.19
N LEU A 56 5.27 -4.06 -1.88
CA LEU A 56 6.40 -4.22 -0.96
C LEU A 56 7.71 -3.64 -1.52
N LEU A 57 7.94 -3.73 -2.84
CA LEU A 57 9.05 -3.03 -3.50
C LEU A 57 8.90 -1.51 -3.40
N ALA A 58 7.70 -0.98 -3.63
CA ALA A 58 7.44 0.44 -3.48
C ALA A 58 7.65 0.90 -2.03
N ALA A 59 7.24 0.08 -1.04
CA ALA A 59 7.49 0.36 0.37
C ALA A 59 8.99 0.36 0.72
N ALA A 60 9.76 -0.59 0.18
CA ALA A 60 11.23 -0.59 0.34
C ALA A 60 11.86 0.64 -0.33
N LEU A 61 11.42 1.01 -1.55
CA LEU A 61 11.87 2.22 -2.23
C LEU A 61 11.48 3.49 -1.48
N SER A 62 10.31 3.51 -0.83
CA SER A 62 9.89 4.63 0.02
C SER A 62 10.93 4.90 1.11
N HIS A 63 11.44 3.88 1.76
CA HIS A 63 12.55 4.06 2.73
C HIS A 63 13.81 4.64 2.09
N VAL A 64 14.11 4.26 0.84
CA VAL A 64 15.28 4.79 0.12
C VAL A 64 15.10 6.27 -0.24
N TRP A 65 13.99 6.64 -0.89
CA TRP A 65 13.82 8.03 -1.30
C TRP A 65 13.58 8.99 -0.13
N TRP A 66 12.93 8.56 0.96
CA TRP A 66 12.88 9.35 2.18
C TRP A 66 14.27 9.65 2.75
N LEU A 67 15.15 8.65 2.78
CA LEU A 67 16.51 8.83 3.25
C LEU A 67 17.33 9.70 2.29
N VAL A 68 17.31 9.38 0.99
CA VAL A 68 18.16 10.04 -0.01
C VAL A 68 17.65 11.46 -0.31
N LEU A 69 16.38 11.64 -0.63
CA LEU A 69 15.80 12.94 -0.95
C LEU A 69 15.60 13.81 0.29
N GLY A 70 15.29 13.18 1.42
CA GLY A 70 15.10 13.88 2.69
C GLY A 70 16.38 14.43 3.28
N THR A 71 17.55 13.78 3.05
CA THR A 71 18.81 14.09 3.75
C THR A 71 19.93 14.60 2.86
N VAL A 72 20.07 14.11 1.63
CA VAL A 72 21.32 14.23 0.87
C VAL A 72 21.18 15.01 -0.43
N TRP A 73 19.97 15.15 -1.01
CA TRP A 73 19.92 15.49 -2.43
C TRP A 73 19.09 16.71 -2.84
N MET A 74 19.52 17.31 -3.92
CA MET A 74 18.99 18.24 -4.92
C MET A 74 18.83 19.70 -4.51
N THR A 75 18.36 20.06 -3.36
CA THR A 75 18.08 21.47 -3.06
C THR A 75 18.01 21.70 -1.56
N ASP A 76 18.45 22.86 -1.12
CA ASP A 76 18.30 23.32 0.28
C ASP A 76 16.85 23.70 0.61
N ASP A 77 15.96 23.73 -0.40
CA ASP A 77 14.55 24.00 -0.22
C ASP A 77 13.82 22.74 0.34
N TRP A 78 13.61 22.76 1.64
CA TRP A 78 12.91 21.70 2.37
C TRP A 78 11.48 21.47 1.86
N LEU A 79 10.82 22.53 1.37
CA LEU A 79 9.45 22.44 0.88
C LEU A 79 9.39 21.60 -0.39
N VAL A 80 10.29 21.84 -1.33
CA VAL A 80 10.40 21.06 -2.58
C VAL A 80 10.69 19.59 -2.29
N ARG A 81 11.64 19.33 -1.40
CA ARG A 81 11.99 17.94 -1.00
C ARG A 81 10.80 17.23 -0.38
N THR A 82 10.11 17.88 0.55
CA THR A 82 8.96 17.30 1.25
C THR A 82 7.81 17.02 0.29
N ILE A 83 7.47 17.95 -0.60
CA ILE A 83 6.42 17.74 -1.61
C ILE A 83 6.79 16.56 -2.51
N LEU A 84 8.04 16.47 -2.98
CA LEU A 84 8.48 15.41 -3.87
C LEU A 84 8.32 14.03 -3.23
N VAL A 85 8.77 13.86 -1.99
CA VAL A 85 8.70 12.58 -1.27
C VAL A 85 7.24 12.18 -1.00
N ILE A 86 6.42 13.12 -0.52
CA ILE A 86 4.99 12.87 -0.28
C ILE A 86 4.27 12.52 -1.59
N MET A 87 4.57 13.22 -2.68
CA MET A 87 4.00 12.92 -4.01
C MET A 87 4.36 11.49 -4.45
N LEU A 88 5.62 11.06 -4.25
CA LEU A 88 6.06 9.70 -4.58
C LEU A 88 5.30 8.65 -3.75
N ASP A 89 5.18 8.84 -2.43
CA ASP A 89 4.45 7.91 -1.56
C ASP A 89 2.97 7.85 -1.92
N HIS A 90 2.31 8.99 -2.10
CA HIS A 90 0.89 9.04 -2.44
C HIS A 90 0.59 8.40 -3.80
N SER A 91 1.43 8.64 -4.80
CA SER A 91 1.23 8.12 -6.15
C SER A 91 1.61 6.65 -6.33
N THR A 92 2.34 6.05 -5.38
CA THR A 92 2.79 4.67 -5.46
C THR A 92 2.13 3.77 -4.42
N LEU A 93 2.27 4.05 -3.12
CA LEU A 93 1.82 3.14 -2.07
C LEU A 93 0.30 3.01 -2.02
N VAL A 94 -0.43 4.13 -2.11
CA VAL A 94 -1.90 4.10 -2.00
C VAL A 94 -2.56 3.35 -3.16
N PRO A 95 -2.26 3.61 -4.44
CA PRO A 95 -2.86 2.82 -5.51
C PRO A 95 -2.42 1.35 -5.46
N LEU A 96 -1.17 1.05 -5.12
CA LEU A 96 -0.71 -0.33 -5.06
C LEU A 96 -1.43 -1.14 -3.96
N VAL A 97 -1.68 -0.58 -2.78
CA VAL A 97 -2.49 -1.29 -1.76
C VAL A 97 -3.93 -1.49 -2.23
N MET A 98 -4.52 -0.53 -2.96
CA MET A 98 -5.84 -0.71 -3.56
C MET A 98 -5.85 -1.86 -4.57
N LEU A 99 -4.81 -1.98 -5.42
CA LEU A 99 -4.67 -3.08 -6.36
C LEU A 99 -4.48 -4.43 -5.67
N VAL A 100 -3.70 -4.48 -4.60
CA VAL A 100 -3.54 -5.69 -3.78
C VAL A 100 -4.89 -6.13 -3.20
N LEU A 101 -5.62 -5.21 -2.58
CA LEU A 101 -6.95 -5.51 -2.01
C LEU A 101 -7.94 -6.01 -3.06
N LEU A 102 -7.98 -5.38 -4.23
CA LEU A 102 -8.85 -5.82 -5.32
C LEU A 102 -8.42 -7.16 -5.92
N SER A 103 -7.13 -7.45 -5.97
CA SER A 103 -6.64 -8.73 -6.48
C SER A 103 -6.92 -9.92 -5.53
N MET A 104 -7.30 -9.66 -4.28
CA MET A 104 -7.80 -10.69 -3.36
C MET A 104 -9.22 -11.14 -3.70
N LEU A 105 -10.00 -10.31 -4.42
CA LEU A 105 -11.38 -10.60 -4.82
C LEU A 105 -11.38 -11.28 -6.19
N GLN A 106 -11.57 -12.58 -6.21
CA GLN A 106 -11.36 -13.43 -7.39
C GLN A 106 -12.65 -13.80 -8.14
N ASP A 107 -13.81 -13.22 -7.75
CA ASP A 107 -15.10 -13.49 -8.38
C ASP A 107 -15.18 -13.05 -9.86
N ARG A 108 -14.47 -11.99 -10.23
CA ARG A 108 -14.43 -11.45 -11.60
C ARG A 108 -13.19 -10.62 -11.86
N ARG A 109 -12.84 -10.44 -13.13
CA ARG A 109 -11.78 -9.51 -13.55
C ARG A 109 -12.22 -8.06 -13.37
N ARG A 110 -11.43 -7.27 -12.64
CA ARG A 110 -11.70 -5.85 -12.38
C ARG A 110 -10.71 -4.98 -13.14
N PRO A 111 -11.14 -3.82 -13.68
CA PRO A 111 -10.24 -2.89 -14.35
C PRO A 111 -9.35 -2.18 -13.31
N LEU A 112 -8.21 -2.78 -12.99
CA LEU A 112 -7.29 -2.26 -11.97
C LEU A 112 -6.65 -0.92 -12.38
N TRP A 113 -6.47 -0.67 -13.68
CA TRP A 113 -5.83 0.54 -14.21
C TRP A 113 -6.56 1.85 -13.86
N LEU A 114 -7.86 1.81 -13.61
CA LEU A 114 -8.63 2.99 -13.20
C LEU A 114 -8.10 3.60 -11.90
N TRP A 115 -7.70 2.76 -10.95
CA TRP A 115 -7.16 3.19 -9.66
C TRP A 115 -5.75 3.79 -9.77
N LEU A 116 -5.02 3.47 -10.84
CA LEU A 116 -3.77 4.13 -11.18
C LEU A 116 -4.04 5.52 -11.79
N LEU A 117 -5.01 5.64 -12.69
CA LEU A 117 -5.36 6.93 -13.32
C LEU A 117 -5.88 7.97 -12.31
N VAL A 118 -6.56 7.53 -11.25
CA VAL A 118 -7.03 8.44 -10.19
C VAL A 118 -5.87 9.16 -9.48
N GLN A 119 -4.63 8.68 -9.64
CA GLN A 119 -3.44 9.34 -9.07
C GLN A 119 -2.87 10.48 -9.93
N VAL A 120 -3.33 10.64 -11.17
CA VAL A 120 -2.85 11.72 -12.05
C VAL A 120 -2.98 13.11 -11.42
N PRO A 121 -4.09 13.49 -10.75
CA PRO A 121 -4.18 14.78 -10.06
C PRO A 121 -3.15 14.94 -8.94
N VAL A 122 -2.82 13.88 -8.20
CA VAL A 122 -1.81 13.93 -7.14
C VAL A 122 -0.46 14.33 -7.70
N VAL A 123 -0.04 13.69 -8.80
CA VAL A 123 1.21 13.99 -9.49
C VAL A 123 1.19 15.40 -10.09
N THR A 124 0.07 15.77 -10.75
CA THR A 124 -0.06 17.09 -11.39
C THR A 124 0.01 18.22 -10.35
N PHE A 125 -0.72 18.10 -9.25
CA PHE A 125 -0.69 19.09 -8.18
C PHE A 125 0.67 19.10 -7.46
N GLY A 126 1.27 17.93 -7.24
CA GLY A 126 2.61 17.82 -6.67
C GLY A 126 3.66 18.59 -7.49
N ILE A 127 3.69 18.35 -8.81
CA ILE A 127 4.58 19.08 -9.75
C ILE A 127 4.28 20.58 -9.70
N MET A 128 3.01 20.98 -9.72
CA MET A 128 2.62 22.39 -9.64
C MET A 128 3.08 23.04 -8.34
N GLY A 129 3.00 22.33 -7.22
CA GLY A 129 3.49 22.79 -5.92
C GLY A 129 5.01 22.97 -5.91
N ILE A 130 5.76 22.04 -6.52
CA ILE A 130 7.22 22.14 -6.69
C ILE A 130 7.59 23.38 -7.53
N VAL A 131 6.96 23.53 -8.71
CA VAL A 131 7.27 24.63 -9.64
C VAL A 131 6.94 26.01 -9.05
N ARG A 132 5.89 26.09 -8.22
CA ARG A 132 5.46 27.35 -7.59
C ARG A 132 6.04 27.58 -6.20
N SER A 133 6.74 26.58 -5.65
CA SER A 133 7.16 26.54 -4.24
C SER A 133 5.99 26.83 -3.29
N ASP A 134 4.84 26.20 -3.56
CA ASP A 134 3.58 26.46 -2.85
C ASP A 134 3.05 25.18 -2.19
N TRP A 135 2.96 25.22 -0.86
CA TRP A 135 2.47 24.14 -0.02
C TRP A 135 1.01 23.76 -0.31
N PHE A 136 0.17 24.73 -0.65
CA PHE A 136 -1.25 24.47 -0.93
C PHE A 136 -1.42 23.54 -2.14
N TYR A 137 -0.73 23.82 -3.24
CA TYR A 137 -0.77 22.96 -4.44
C TYR A 137 0.01 21.68 -4.26
N GLY A 138 1.15 21.72 -3.58
CA GLY A 138 2.04 20.57 -3.45
C GLY A 138 1.59 19.54 -2.42
N TYR A 139 0.89 19.95 -1.38
CA TYR A 139 0.47 19.08 -0.29
C TYR A 139 -1.03 19.12 -0.04
N THR A 140 -1.62 20.29 0.21
CA THR A 140 -3.00 20.41 0.70
C THR A 140 -4.01 19.86 -0.31
N LEU A 141 -3.92 20.22 -1.59
CA LEU A 141 -4.81 19.70 -2.63
C LEU A 141 -4.62 18.21 -2.89
N PRO A 142 -3.39 17.68 -3.09
CA PRO A 142 -3.17 16.24 -3.22
C PRO A 142 -3.69 15.45 -2.02
N HIS A 143 -3.51 15.96 -0.81
CA HIS A 143 -3.97 15.32 0.42
C HIS A 143 -5.50 15.16 0.44
N TRP A 144 -6.25 16.24 0.20
CA TRP A 144 -7.71 16.17 0.16
C TRP A 144 -8.22 15.28 -1.00
N TRP A 145 -7.59 15.37 -2.15
CA TRP A 145 -7.87 14.46 -3.26
C TRP A 145 -7.69 13.00 -2.87
N GLN A 146 -6.57 12.71 -2.21
CA GLN A 146 -6.24 11.36 -1.77
C GLN A 146 -7.23 10.83 -0.73
N LEU A 147 -7.62 11.64 0.26
CA LEU A 147 -8.66 11.27 1.24
C LEU A 147 -10.00 10.98 0.56
N GLY A 148 -10.41 11.81 -0.38
CA GLY A 148 -11.62 11.56 -1.19
C GLY A 148 -11.54 10.25 -1.97
N THR A 149 -10.40 9.99 -2.61
CA THR A 149 -10.13 8.73 -3.34
C THR A 149 -10.20 7.52 -2.43
N ILE A 150 -9.59 7.58 -1.24
CA ILE A 150 -9.63 6.53 -0.23
C ILE A 150 -11.07 6.27 0.21
N ALA A 151 -11.85 7.31 0.51
CA ALA A 151 -13.25 7.17 0.92
C ALA A 151 -14.09 6.47 -0.17
N VAL A 152 -13.96 6.90 -1.41
CA VAL A 152 -14.65 6.27 -2.56
C VAL A 152 -14.20 4.81 -2.72
N PHE A 153 -12.90 4.54 -2.59
CA PHE A 153 -12.37 3.19 -2.67
C PHE A 153 -12.92 2.28 -1.57
N VAL A 154 -12.94 2.72 -0.32
CA VAL A 154 -13.45 1.93 0.80
C VAL A 154 -14.92 1.58 0.59
N ILE A 155 -15.74 2.55 0.16
CA ILE A 155 -17.15 2.32 -0.16
C ILE A 155 -17.28 1.26 -1.27
N TYR A 156 -16.55 1.45 -2.36
CA TYR A 156 -16.52 0.48 -3.47
C TYR A 156 -16.08 -0.90 -3.01
N TYR A 157 -15.01 -0.97 -2.19
CA TYR A 157 -14.45 -2.23 -1.70
C TYR A 157 -15.42 -2.99 -0.80
N VAL A 158 -16.18 -2.30 0.07
CA VAL A 158 -17.23 -2.91 0.90
C VAL A 158 -18.30 -3.58 0.03
N PHE A 159 -18.77 -2.90 -1.02
CA PHE A 159 -19.74 -3.48 -1.94
C PHE A 159 -19.17 -4.66 -2.73
N ALA A 160 -17.93 -4.52 -3.21
CA ALA A 160 -17.24 -5.59 -3.92
C ALA A 160 -17.02 -6.83 -3.04
N LEU A 161 -16.64 -6.62 -1.78
CA LEU A 161 -16.44 -7.69 -0.81
C LEU A 161 -17.75 -8.42 -0.45
N ARG A 162 -18.85 -7.66 -0.28
CA ARG A 162 -20.18 -8.26 -0.05
C ARG A 162 -20.64 -9.10 -1.23
N ARG A 163 -20.36 -8.65 -2.47
CA ARG A 163 -20.67 -9.42 -3.68
C ARG A 163 -19.81 -10.69 -3.75
N TYR A 164 -18.51 -10.56 -3.52
CA TYR A 164 -17.58 -11.68 -3.47
C TYR A 164 -17.99 -12.73 -2.43
N GLY A 165 -18.36 -12.31 -1.21
CA GLY A 165 -18.81 -13.24 -0.16
C GLY A 165 -20.12 -13.97 -0.48
N ARG A 166 -21.03 -13.39 -1.28
CA ARG A 166 -22.22 -14.09 -1.78
C ARG A 166 -21.83 -15.11 -2.83
N TRP A 167 -21.08 -14.67 -3.87
CA TRP A 167 -20.59 -15.54 -4.91
C TRP A 167 -19.81 -16.75 -4.34
N LEU A 168 -18.98 -16.52 -3.33
CA LEU A 168 -18.20 -17.58 -2.70
C LEU A 168 -19.11 -18.65 -2.05
N ARG A 169 -20.17 -18.22 -1.35
CA ARG A 169 -21.12 -19.15 -0.71
C ARG A 169 -22.01 -19.89 -1.72
N ASP A 170 -22.26 -19.28 -2.86
CA ASP A 170 -23.09 -19.89 -3.91
C ASP A 170 -22.30 -20.94 -4.71
N ASN A 171 -20.98 -20.82 -4.80
CA ASN A 171 -20.14 -21.69 -5.63
C ASN A 171 -19.28 -22.68 -4.84
N TYR A 172 -19.03 -22.45 -3.54
CA TYR A 172 -18.14 -23.29 -2.74
C TYR A 172 -18.76 -23.71 -1.42
N ALA A 173 -18.75 -25.03 -1.15
CA ALA A 173 -19.22 -25.57 0.13
C ALA A 173 -18.19 -25.35 1.26
N ASP A 174 -16.90 -25.40 0.92
CA ASP A 174 -15.81 -25.11 1.84
C ASP A 174 -15.27 -23.72 1.59
N LEU A 175 -15.26 -22.88 2.64
CA LEU A 175 -14.83 -21.49 2.60
C LEU A 175 -13.43 -21.28 3.21
N GLU A 176 -12.80 -22.34 3.72
CA GLU A 176 -11.46 -22.27 4.29
C GLU A 176 -10.45 -21.78 3.23
N ASN A 177 -9.57 -20.86 3.62
CA ASN A 177 -8.58 -20.22 2.75
C ASN A 177 -9.14 -19.45 1.53
N LYS A 178 -10.46 -19.23 1.45
CA LYS A 178 -11.12 -18.49 0.36
C LYS A 178 -11.70 -17.15 0.80
N GLU A 179 -12.12 -17.04 2.06
CA GLU A 179 -12.68 -15.80 2.60
C GLU A 179 -11.63 -14.67 2.71
N VAL A 180 -12.03 -13.45 2.39
CA VAL A 180 -11.15 -12.25 2.40
C VAL A 180 -11.66 -11.12 3.29
N TRP A 181 -12.57 -11.40 4.26
CA TRP A 181 -13.12 -10.37 5.13
C TRP A 181 -12.05 -9.68 6.00
N GLN A 182 -10.97 -10.38 6.36
CA GLN A 182 -9.82 -9.81 7.09
C GLN A 182 -9.17 -8.66 6.31
N SER A 183 -9.25 -8.69 4.97
CA SER A 183 -8.72 -7.62 4.13
C SER A 183 -9.48 -6.30 4.27
N LEU A 184 -10.77 -6.34 4.64
CA LEU A 184 -11.51 -5.12 4.96
C LEU A 184 -11.00 -4.49 6.28
N ALA A 185 -10.80 -5.32 7.32
CA ALA A 185 -10.23 -4.84 8.58
C ALA A 185 -8.84 -4.23 8.33
N PHE A 186 -8.00 -4.92 7.55
CA PHE A 186 -6.69 -4.40 7.13
C PHE A 186 -6.80 -3.09 6.37
N ALA A 187 -7.71 -2.97 5.39
CA ALA A 187 -7.92 -1.74 4.63
C ALA A 187 -8.33 -0.58 5.53
N LEU A 188 -9.28 -0.80 6.44
CA LEU A 188 -9.74 0.22 7.38
C LEU A 188 -8.63 0.67 8.32
N VAL A 189 -7.86 -0.27 8.86
CA VAL A 189 -6.70 0.03 9.71
C VAL A 189 -5.65 0.79 8.92
N PHE A 190 -5.26 0.30 7.73
CA PHE A 190 -4.26 0.96 6.87
C PHE A 190 -4.65 2.40 6.57
N PHE A 191 -5.87 2.64 6.10
CA PHE A 191 -6.31 3.98 5.73
C PHE A 191 -6.59 4.89 6.94
N ALA A 192 -7.02 4.34 8.08
CA ALA A 192 -7.14 5.12 9.32
C ALA A 192 -5.76 5.61 9.78
N ILE A 193 -4.76 4.74 9.74
CA ILE A 193 -3.39 5.07 10.10
C ILE A 193 -2.78 6.05 9.10
N TYR A 194 -3.00 5.85 7.80
CA TYR A 194 -2.61 6.82 6.78
C TYR A 194 -3.18 8.21 7.09
N SER A 195 -4.46 8.29 7.47
CA SER A 195 -5.10 9.55 7.86
C SER A 195 -4.51 10.14 9.14
N LEU A 196 -4.18 9.32 10.13
CA LEU A 196 -3.50 9.75 11.35
C LEU A 196 -2.06 10.21 11.08
N TYR A 197 -1.33 9.47 10.24
CA TYR A 197 0.04 9.82 9.85
C TYR A 197 0.12 11.18 9.16
N THR A 198 -0.87 11.53 8.36
CA THR A 198 -0.98 12.82 7.70
C THR A 198 -1.55 13.92 8.61
N SER A 199 -2.02 13.57 9.81
CA SER A 199 -2.45 14.54 10.84
C SER A 199 -1.25 15.08 11.64
N ASN A 200 -1.44 16.18 12.36
CA ASN A 200 -0.38 16.87 13.11
C ASN A 200 -0.10 16.22 14.49
N MET A 201 0.26 14.92 14.49
CA MET A 201 0.53 14.13 15.71
C MET A 201 2.00 14.19 16.06
N GLY A 202 2.73 15.03 16.37
CA GLY A 202 4.13 15.02 16.78
C GLY A 202 5.07 14.11 15.93
N GLU A 203 6.19 14.61 15.55
CA GLU A 203 7.10 14.02 14.55
C GLU A 203 7.63 12.65 14.97
N MET A 204 8.15 12.51 16.18
CA MET A 204 8.69 11.25 16.68
C MET A 204 7.64 10.13 16.68
N MET A 205 6.41 10.42 17.15
CA MET A 205 5.38 9.40 17.22
C MET A 205 4.98 8.89 15.82
N ARG A 206 4.93 9.79 14.83
CA ARG A 206 4.68 9.42 13.43
C ARG A 206 5.78 8.53 12.87
N GLU A 207 7.03 8.87 13.13
CA GLU A 207 8.19 8.14 12.64
C GLU A 207 8.21 6.70 13.16
N TYR A 208 8.10 6.48 14.47
CA TYR A 208 8.06 5.14 15.05
C TYR A 208 6.83 4.35 14.64
N LEU A 209 5.64 4.99 14.68
CA LEU A 209 4.39 4.35 14.31
C LEU A 209 4.44 3.85 12.86
N SER A 210 4.98 4.64 11.93
CA SER A 210 5.11 4.24 10.52
C SER A 210 5.94 2.98 10.35
N GLN A 211 7.04 2.81 11.10
CA GLN A 211 7.88 1.62 11.01
C GLN A 211 7.17 0.37 11.57
N VAL A 212 6.57 0.49 12.75
CA VAL A 212 5.81 -0.62 13.35
C VAL A 212 4.69 -1.08 12.42
N LEU A 213 3.98 -0.12 11.80
CA LEU A 213 2.91 -0.42 10.87
C LEU A 213 3.41 -1.07 9.59
N THR A 214 4.52 -0.59 9.05
CA THR A 214 5.15 -1.23 7.89
C THR A 214 5.44 -2.69 8.18
N LEU A 215 5.99 -3.02 9.34
CA LEU A 215 6.23 -4.41 9.74
C LEU A 215 4.94 -5.24 9.85
N VAL A 216 3.89 -4.69 10.45
CA VAL A 216 2.57 -5.34 10.53
C VAL A 216 1.97 -5.57 9.15
N ILE A 217 2.06 -4.56 8.27
CA ILE A 217 1.59 -4.65 6.88
C ILE A 217 2.33 -5.73 6.11
N ILE A 218 3.66 -5.77 6.20
CA ILE A 218 4.48 -6.82 5.55
C ILE A 218 4.03 -8.20 6.03
N GLY A 219 3.94 -8.39 7.35
CA GLY A 219 3.52 -9.66 7.95
C GLY A 219 2.13 -10.09 7.49
N PHE A 220 1.14 -9.18 7.53
CA PHE A 220 -0.22 -9.46 7.08
C PHE A 220 -0.27 -9.81 5.59
N LEU A 221 0.38 -9.04 4.73
CA LEU A 221 0.33 -9.26 3.29
C LEU A 221 1.01 -10.57 2.87
N VAL A 222 2.17 -10.87 3.44
CA VAL A 222 2.86 -12.14 3.17
C VAL A 222 2.00 -13.32 3.66
N TRP A 223 1.49 -13.25 4.90
CA TRP A 223 0.59 -14.28 5.42
C TRP A 223 -0.64 -14.46 4.53
N ARG A 224 -1.24 -13.35 4.07
CA ARG A 224 -2.44 -13.40 3.26
C ARG A 224 -2.20 -14.01 1.87
N VAL A 225 -1.09 -13.66 1.23
CA VAL A 225 -0.69 -14.27 -0.04
C VAL A 225 -0.44 -15.77 0.12
N GLU A 226 0.17 -16.19 1.24
CA GLU A 226 0.51 -17.58 1.51
C GLU A 226 -0.70 -18.47 1.88
N THR A 227 -1.81 -17.85 2.33
CA THR A 227 -3.00 -18.59 2.81
C THR A 227 -4.21 -18.47 1.89
N LEU A 228 -4.25 -17.51 0.95
CA LEU A 228 -5.40 -17.33 0.06
C LEU A 228 -5.29 -18.24 -1.16
N GLN A 229 -6.28 -19.14 -1.30
CA GLN A 229 -6.37 -20.06 -2.42
C GLN A 229 -6.75 -19.35 -3.72
N GLU A 230 -6.10 -19.74 -4.83
CA GLU A 230 -6.50 -19.33 -6.18
C GLU A 230 -7.83 -20.03 -6.56
N LEU A 231 -8.78 -19.23 -7.05
CA LEU A 231 -10.09 -19.71 -7.46
C LEU A 231 -10.30 -19.43 -8.95
N GLU A 232 -11.12 -20.26 -9.60
CA GLU A 232 -11.61 -19.98 -10.94
C GLU A 232 -12.63 -18.84 -10.88
N SER A 233 -12.47 -17.84 -11.75
CA SER A 233 -13.40 -16.70 -11.82
C SER A 233 -14.72 -17.12 -12.51
N GLU A 234 -15.80 -16.32 -12.34
CA GLU A 234 -17.08 -16.54 -13.06
C GLU A 234 -16.85 -16.68 -14.58
N GLU A 235 -15.94 -15.87 -15.14
CA GLU A 235 -15.62 -15.88 -16.58
C GLU A 235 -14.88 -17.15 -17.02
N ASP A 236 -14.10 -17.77 -16.14
CA ASP A 236 -13.39 -19.02 -16.44
C ASP A 236 -14.30 -20.25 -16.32
N MET A 237 -15.42 -20.14 -15.56
CA MET A 237 -16.41 -21.22 -15.41
C MET A 237 -17.45 -21.25 -16.54
N GLU A 238 -17.62 -20.14 -17.28
CA GLU A 238 -18.59 -20.05 -18.40
C GLU A 238 -17.95 -20.43 -19.76
N THR A 239 -16.64 -20.69 -19.84
CA THR A 239 -15.91 -21.09 -21.04
C THR A 239 -15.61 -22.59 -21.04
#